data_90cd06492912f8b21cf7696a27d14082
#
_entry.id   90cd06492912f8b21cf7696a27d14082
#
_cell.length_a   1.000
_cell.length_b   1.000
_cell.length_c   1.000
_cell.angle_alpha   90.00
_cell.angle_beta   90.00
_cell.angle_gamma   90.00
#
_symmetry.space_group_name_H-M   'P 1'
#
loop_
_entity.id
_entity.type
_entity.pdbx_description
1 polymer ?
#
loop_
_entity_poly.entity_id
_entity_poly.type
_entity_poly.pdbx_seq_one_letter_code
_entity_poly.pdbx_strand_id
1 'polypeptide(L)'
;MKSRAAVLYGPHQPFKVEEIEVDDPQSGEVLVHLAATGLCHSDYHMVTAEYGDLRFPMIGGHEGAGIVEKVGPNVTHLKAGDHVLLTFIPACGRCRFCSMGLSFLCDRGAGILAGQQLDGTFRMHNREGQDLGQFALISTFSEWTIVPEVSCVKVEPDLDLAKICIVGCCVPTGFGAAVNRADVQPGETVVIFGIGGVGINAVQGAAVNGAAKVIAVDVVDFKLEVAEEMGATHTINATKEDPIEKIKELTWGVGADKAIVTIDNVLPEHVGNAVKAIRKAGRAVIVGIANVQHTSIEVSPFDLVLSAKELMGSLYGNSPVQADLPRYLGLYRSGKLKVDELITRTYTLDQINQGYKDMLDGKNIRGVVVY
;
A
#
# COMPACT_ATOMS: atom_id res chain seq x y z
N MET A 1 -14.93 -3.72 -25.06
CA MET A 1 -13.90 -2.92 -25.79
C MET A 1 -12.54 -3.60 -25.63
N LYS A 2 -11.53 -3.21 -26.45
CA LYS A 2 -10.17 -3.75 -26.31
C LYS A 2 -9.32 -2.89 -25.42
N SER A 3 -8.41 -3.51 -24.66
CA SER A 3 -7.43 -2.90 -23.78
C SER A 3 -6.13 -3.70 -23.81
N ARG A 4 -5.01 -3.10 -23.44
CA ARG A 4 -3.77 -3.84 -23.13
C ARG A 4 -3.67 -4.02 -21.62
N ALA A 5 -3.26 -5.21 -21.18
CA ALA A 5 -3.10 -5.52 -19.78
C ALA A 5 -1.90 -6.44 -19.53
N ALA A 6 -1.34 -6.37 -18.32
CA ALA A 6 -0.34 -7.31 -17.84
C ALA A 6 -1.03 -8.43 -17.03
N VAL A 7 -1.09 -9.61 -17.62
CA VAL A 7 -1.77 -10.79 -17.10
C VAL A 7 -0.76 -11.75 -16.47
N LEU A 8 -1.04 -12.21 -15.26
CA LEU A 8 -0.30 -13.28 -14.58
C LEU A 8 -1.07 -14.60 -14.75
N TYR A 9 -0.46 -15.57 -15.42
CA TYR A 9 -1.08 -16.86 -15.72
C TYR A 9 -0.89 -17.92 -14.62
N GLY A 10 -0.02 -17.64 -13.67
CA GLY A 10 0.25 -18.53 -12.54
C GLY A 10 1.40 -18.03 -11.69
N PRO A 11 1.59 -18.60 -10.49
CA PRO A 11 2.71 -18.23 -9.64
C PRO A 11 4.06 -18.57 -10.31
N HIS A 12 5.10 -17.82 -9.93
CA HIS A 12 6.47 -17.94 -10.44
C HIS A 12 6.63 -17.71 -11.94
N GLN A 13 5.65 -17.04 -12.57
CA GLN A 13 5.70 -16.62 -13.97
C GLN A 13 5.83 -15.11 -14.07
N PRO A 14 6.42 -14.58 -15.16
CA PRO A 14 6.38 -13.15 -15.42
C PRO A 14 4.98 -12.71 -15.83
N PHE A 15 4.67 -11.44 -15.61
CA PHE A 15 3.50 -10.82 -16.24
C PHE A 15 3.64 -10.83 -17.76
N LYS A 16 2.58 -11.23 -18.46
CA LYS A 16 2.49 -11.20 -19.92
C LYS A 16 1.60 -10.02 -20.34
N VAL A 17 2.19 -9.09 -21.09
CA VAL A 17 1.41 -7.97 -21.65
C VAL A 17 0.73 -8.45 -22.93
N GLU A 18 -0.60 -8.31 -22.97
CA GLU A 18 -1.42 -8.75 -24.11
C GLU A 18 -2.68 -7.89 -24.28
N GLU A 19 -3.33 -8.01 -25.44
CA GLU A 19 -4.64 -7.41 -25.70
C GLU A 19 -5.72 -8.27 -25.06
N ILE A 20 -6.62 -7.64 -24.33
CA ILE A 20 -7.76 -8.24 -23.64
C ILE A 20 -9.06 -7.58 -24.08
N GLU A 21 -10.19 -8.20 -23.77
CA GLU A 21 -11.52 -7.62 -23.89
C GLU A 21 -12.01 -7.15 -22.53
N VAL A 22 -12.60 -5.95 -22.50
CA VAL A 22 -13.19 -5.32 -21.32
C VAL A 22 -14.67 -5.09 -21.59
N ASP A 23 -15.52 -5.58 -20.70
CA ASP A 23 -16.98 -5.45 -20.77
C ASP A 23 -17.45 -4.00 -20.57
N ASP A 24 -18.75 -3.79 -20.62
CA ASP A 24 -19.39 -2.57 -20.15
C ASP A 24 -19.60 -2.60 -18.61
N PRO A 25 -19.46 -1.45 -17.93
CA PRO A 25 -19.67 -1.38 -16.50
C PRO A 25 -21.11 -1.72 -16.11
N GLN A 26 -21.26 -2.61 -15.12
CA GLN A 26 -22.53 -3.04 -14.58
C GLN A 26 -23.03 -2.08 -13.48
N SER A 27 -24.09 -2.47 -12.78
CA SER A 27 -24.69 -1.64 -11.73
C SER A 27 -23.71 -1.29 -10.60
N GLY A 28 -23.47 0.01 -10.37
CA GLY A 28 -22.56 0.50 -9.35
C GLY A 28 -21.08 0.41 -9.73
N GLU A 29 -20.79 0.22 -11.03
CA GLU A 29 -19.41 0.16 -11.56
C GLU A 29 -19.13 1.33 -12.51
N VAL A 30 -17.86 1.64 -12.67
CA VAL A 30 -17.39 2.63 -13.63
C VAL A 30 -16.25 2.06 -14.47
N LEU A 31 -16.19 2.46 -15.74
CA LEU A 31 -15.05 2.23 -16.63
C LEU A 31 -14.08 3.40 -16.45
N VAL A 32 -12.84 3.10 -16.12
CA VAL A 32 -11.78 4.10 -15.92
C VAL A 32 -10.69 3.90 -16.97
N HIS A 33 -10.32 4.99 -17.65
CA HIS A 33 -9.08 5.09 -18.42
C HIS A 33 -7.95 5.45 -17.48
N LEU A 34 -7.01 4.55 -17.29
CA LEU A 34 -5.90 4.74 -16.35
C LEU A 34 -4.84 5.67 -16.96
N ALA A 35 -4.38 6.60 -16.18
CA ALA A 35 -3.23 7.46 -16.50
C ALA A 35 -1.92 6.85 -15.99
N ALA A 36 -1.97 6.22 -14.83
CA ALA A 36 -0.81 5.58 -14.21
C ALA A 36 -1.19 4.59 -13.11
N THR A 37 -0.22 3.71 -12.79
CA THR A 37 -0.31 2.76 -11.68
C THR A 37 1.04 2.59 -10.99
N GLY A 38 1.03 2.52 -9.65
CA GLY A 38 2.20 2.18 -8.85
C GLY A 38 2.54 0.69 -8.91
N LEU A 39 3.83 0.36 -8.81
CA LEU A 39 4.32 -0.99 -8.61
C LEU A 39 4.49 -1.24 -7.10
N CYS A 40 3.82 -2.25 -6.56
CA CYS A 40 3.85 -2.59 -5.15
C CYS A 40 4.24 -4.06 -4.95
N HIS A 41 4.90 -4.37 -3.82
CA HIS A 41 5.21 -5.74 -3.44
C HIS A 41 3.95 -6.60 -3.27
N SER A 42 2.81 -6.00 -2.89
CA SER A 42 1.56 -6.73 -2.77
C SER A 42 1.11 -7.39 -4.09
N ASP A 43 1.41 -6.80 -5.25
CA ASP A 43 1.18 -7.48 -6.53
C ASP A 43 2.22 -8.58 -6.77
N TYR A 44 3.46 -8.39 -6.29
CA TYR A 44 4.52 -9.38 -6.43
C TYR A 44 4.28 -10.63 -5.56
N HIS A 45 3.59 -10.50 -4.43
CA HIS A 45 3.15 -11.62 -3.61
C HIS A 45 2.24 -12.62 -4.37
N MET A 46 1.57 -12.18 -5.44
CA MET A 46 0.88 -13.13 -6.36
C MET A 46 1.89 -13.96 -7.15
N VAL A 47 3.01 -13.33 -7.57
CA VAL A 47 4.07 -14.03 -8.31
C VAL A 47 4.78 -15.03 -7.41
N THR A 48 5.02 -14.70 -6.15
CA THR A 48 5.72 -15.55 -5.16
C THR A 48 4.80 -16.52 -4.42
N ALA A 49 3.48 -16.51 -4.70
CA ALA A 49 2.46 -17.37 -4.07
C ALA A 49 2.31 -17.17 -2.55
N GLU A 50 2.64 -15.99 -2.01
CA GLU A 50 2.58 -15.71 -0.57
C GLU A 50 1.15 -15.53 -0.04
N TYR A 51 0.18 -15.25 -0.92
CA TYR A 51 -1.24 -15.23 -0.58
C TYR A 51 -1.91 -16.62 -0.52
N GLY A 52 -1.16 -17.71 -0.82
CA GLY A 52 -1.73 -19.05 -0.97
C GLY A 52 -2.41 -19.25 -2.32
N ASP A 53 -3.48 -20.04 -2.34
CA ASP A 53 -4.17 -20.42 -3.57
C ASP A 53 -5.02 -19.24 -4.12
N LEU A 54 -4.51 -18.57 -5.14
CA LEU A 54 -5.25 -17.58 -5.93
C LEU A 54 -5.79 -18.20 -7.20
N ARG A 55 -6.87 -17.61 -7.71
CA ARG A 55 -7.38 -17.96 -9.05
C ARG A 55 -6.55 -17.26 -10.13
N PHE A 56 -6.05 -18.02 -11.09
CA PHE A 56 -5.38 -17.51 -12.29
C PHE A 56 -6.17 -17.92 -13.56
N PRO A 57 -6.02 -17.18 -14.68
CA PRO A 57 -5.19 -15.98 -14.86
C PRO A 57 -5.78 -14.75 -14.17
N MET A 58 -4.91 -13.79 -13.78
CA MET A 58 -5.27 -12.58 -13.06
C MET A 58 -4.50 -11.37 -13.56
N ILE A 59 -5.18 -10.23 -13.69
CA ILE A 59 -4.55 -8.95 -13.97
C ILE A 59 -4.18 -8.29 -12.63
N GLY A 60 -2.92 -7.88 -12.48
CA GLY A 60 -2.41 -7.26 -11.27
C GLY A 60 -2.72 -5.76 -11.18
N GLY A 61 -2.10 -5.12 -10.20
CA GLY A 61 -2.18 -3.68 -9.95
C GLY A 61 -3.31 -3.27 -9.01
N HIS A 62 -2.97 -2.48 -7.99
CA HIS A 62 -3.94 -2.01 -7.00
C HIS A 62 -3.68 -0.55 -6.55
N GLU A 63 -2.80 0.17 -7.25
CA GLU A 63 -2.50 1.58 -7.02
C GLU A 63 -2.70 2.37 -8.32
N GLY A 64 -3.87 2.88 -8.59
CA GLY A 64 -4.15 3.53 -9.87
C GLY A 64 -4.79 4.89 -9.74
N ALA A 65 -4.58 5.73 -10.76
CA ALA A 65 -5.32 6.95 -10.99
C ALA A 65 -5.70 7.07 -12.46
N GLY A 66 -6.86 7.64 -12.71
CA GLY A 66 -7.37 7.73 -14.08
C GLY A 66 -8.57 8.65 -14.20
N ILE A 67 -9.22 8.58 -15.35
CA ILE A 67 -10.39 9.38 -15.69
C ILE A 67 -11.56 8.44 -15.96
N VAL A 68 -12.70 8.73 -15.36
CA VAL A 68 -13.94 7.99 -15.60
C VAL A 68 -14.38 8.22 -17.04
N GLU A 69 -14.46 7.15 -17.83
CA GLU A 69 -14.95 7.20 -19.22
C GLU A 69 -16.46 6.95 -19.29
N LYS A 70 -16.93 5.95 -18.58
CA LYS A 70 -18.33 5.52 -18.60
C LYS A 70 -18.78 5.10 -17.20
N VAL A 71 -20.02 5.39 -16.88
CA VAL A 71 -20.65 4.94 -15.63
C VAL A 71 -21.74 3.91 -15.94
N GLY A 72 -21.82 2.88 -15.10
CA GLY A 72 -22.87 1.88 -15.12
C GLY A 72 -24.16 2.38 -14.45
N PRO A 73 -25.25 1.59 -14.52
CA PRO A 73 -26.48 1.93 -13.81
C PRO A 73 -26.24 2.11 -12.29
N ASN A 74 -27.04 2.97 -11.64
CA ASN A 74 -27.01 3.24 -10.20
C ASN A 74 -25.72 3.86 -9.66
N VAL A 75 -24.77 4.28 -10.49
CA VAL A 75 -23.65 5.14 -10.09
C VAL A 75 -24.22 6.54 -9.81
N THR A 76 -23.87 7.11 -8.65
CA THR A 76 -24.49 8.36 -8.16
C THR A 76 -23.51 9.46 -7.83
N HIS A 77 -22.25 9.11 -7.54
CA HIS A 77 -21.23 10.07 -7.09
C HIS A 77 -20.20 10.42 -8.16
N LEU A 78 -20.17 9.66 -9.27
CA LEU A 78 -19.22 9.82 -10.37
C LEU A 78 -19.95 10.04 -11.71
N LYS A 79 -19.26 10.68 -12.62
CA LYS A 79 -19.69 10.88 -14.03
C LYS A 79 -18.48 10.81 -14.94
N ALA A 80 -18.72 10.61 -16.24
CA ALA A 80 -17.67 10.70 -17.26
C ALA A 80 -16.92 12.04 -17.18
N GLY A 81 -15.60 11.97 -17.29
CA GLY A 81 -14.66 13.09 -17.13
C GLY A 81 -14.19 13.35 -15.70
N ASP A 82 -14.73 12.68 -14.68
CA ASP A 82 -14.22 12.83 -13.31
C ASP A 82 -12.85 12.14 -13.18
N HIS A 83 -11.89 12.85 -12.56
CA HIS A 83 -10.60 12.29 -12.16
C HIS A 83 -10.75 11.49 -10.87
N VAL A 84 -10.15 10.32 -10.81
CA VAL A 84 -10.29 9.41 -9.67
C VAL A 84 -8.96 8.78 -9.28
N LEU A 85 -8.74 8.65 -7.97
CA LEU A 85 -7.84 7.67 -7.38
C LEU A 85 -8.60 6.37 -7.16
N LEU A 86 -7.95 5.25 -7.45
CA LEU A 86 -8.47 3.92 -7.17
C LEU A 86 -7.91 3.38 -5.85
N THR A 87 -8.76 2.72 -5.09
CA THR A 87 -8.39 2.08 -3.83
C THR A 87 -8.86 0.64 -3.81
N PHE A 88 -7.99 -0.25 -3.35
CA PHE A 88 -8.29 -1.67 -3.25
C PHE A 88 -9.29 -1.99 -2.11
N ILE A 89 -9.60 -1.03 -1.27
CA ILE A 89 -10.64 -1.17 -0.24
C ILE A 89 -11.92 -0.49 -0.72
N PRO A 90 -12.99 -1.27 -1.02
CA PRO A 90 -14.28 -0.71 -1.42
C PRO A 90 -15.02 -0.15 -0.20
N ALA A 91 -14.90 1.14 0.05
CA ALA A 91 -15.51 1.82 1.20
C ALA A 91 -17.02 2.02 0.99
N CYS A 92 -17.85 1.00 1.23
CA CYS A 92 -19.27 1.01 0.88
C CYS A 92 -20.16 1.96 1.72
N GLY A 93 -19.65 2.53 2.80
CA GLY A 93 -20.35 3.49 3.67
C GLY A 93 -21.45 2.92 4.58
N ARG A 94 -21.90 1.67 4.38
CA ARG A 94 -23.10 1.11 5.04
C ARG A 94 -22.91 -0.21 5.77
N CYS A 95 -21.78 -0.91 5.63
CA CYS A 95 -21.50 -2.09 6.43
C CYS A 95 -21.11 -1.68 7.86
N ARG A 96 -21.09 -2.66 8.77
CA ARG A 96 -20.75 -2.44 10.18
C ARG A 96 -19.46 -1.63 10.35
N PHE A 97 -18.39 -2.04 9.67
CA PHE A 97 -17.08 -1.38 9.82
C PHE A 97 -17.10 0.05 9.25
N CYS A 98 -17.68 0.26 8.06
CA CYS A 98 -17.82 1.60 7.52
C CYS A 98 -18.61 2.53 8.44
N SER A 99 -19.73 2.03 9.04
CA SER A 99 -20.54 2.81 9.97
C SER A 99 -19.83 3.14 11.30
N MET A 100 -18.77 2.41 11.63
CA MET A 100 -17.91 2.68 12.79
C MET A 100 -16.71 3.61 12.45
N GLY A 101 -16.61 4.13 11.21
CA GLY A 101 -15.45 4.89 10.75
C GLY A 101 -14.24 4.01 10.36
N LEU A 102 -14.39 2.70 10.31
CA LEU A 102 -13.34 1.73 10.01
C LEU A 102 -13.46 1.23 8.56
N SER A 103 -13.61 2.13 7.60
CA SER A 103 -13.87 1.76 6.19
C SER A 103 -12.73 0.96 5.54
N PHE A 104 -11.51 1.03 6.05
CA PHE A 104 -10.40 0.17 5.66
C PHE A 104 -10.62 -1.33 5.98
N LEU A 105 -11.66 -1.66 6.76
CA LEU A 105 -12.13 -3.03 7.05
C LEU A 105 -13.51 -3.30 6.42
N CYS A 106 -13.87 -2.61 5.36
CA CYS A 106 -15.16 -2.78 4.70
C CYS A 106 -15.42 -4.25 4.35
N ASP A 107 -16.61 -4.77 4.74
CA ASP A 107 -16.99 -6.18 4.48
C ASP A 107 -16.96 -6.56 3.00
N ARG A 108 -17.18 -5.60 2.10
CA ARG A 108 -17.06 -5.82 0.65
C ARG A 108 -15.62 -6.06 0.20
N GLY A 109 -14.64 -5.70 1.02
CA GLY A 109 -13.23 -6.00 0.79
C GLY A 109 -12.83 -7.46 1.05
N ALA A 110 -13.70 -8.27 1.64
CA ALA A 110 -13.39 -9.68 1.94
C ALA A 110 -13.05 -10.51 0.69
N GLY A 111 -13.55 -10.11 -0.49
CA GLY A 111 -13.34 -10.80 -1.77
C GLY A 111 -12.22 -10.22 -2.65
N ILE A 112 -11.38 -9.30 -2.15
CA ILE A 112 -10.37 -8.61 -2.98
C ILE A 112 -9.34 -9.54 -3.64
N LEU A 113 -9.14 -10.73 -3.12
CA LEU A 113 -8.25 -11.75 -3.69
C LEU A 113 -8.97 -12.78 -4.58
N ALA A 114 -10.31 -12.74 -4.66
CA ALA A 114 -11.10 -13.72 -5.42
C ALA A 114 -11.02 -13.52 -6.94
N GLY A 115 -10.61 -12.34 -7.38
CA GLY A 115 -10.52 -11.97 -8.80
C GLY A 115 -11.85 -11.60 -9.45
N GLN A 116 -12.98 -11.74 -8.76
CA GLN A 116 -14.32 -11.38 -9.22
C GLN A 116 -14.71 -9.99 -8.77
N GLN A 117 -15.60 -9.34 -9.51
CA GLN A 117 -16.26 -8.12 -9.05
C GLN A 117 -17.24 -8.41 -7.90
N LEU A 118 -17.81 -7.35 -7.30
CA LEU A 118 -18.66 -7.44 -6.09
C LEU A 118 -19.95 -8.25 -6.30
N ASP A 119 -20.33 -8.53 -7.54
CA ASP A 119 -21.47 -9.37 -7.94
C ASP A 119 -21.09 -10.84 -8.19
N GLY A 120 -19.80 -11.19 -8.06
CA GLY A 120 -19.29 -12.53 -8.26
C GLY A 120 -18.97 -12.88 -9.72
N THR A 121 -19.01 -11.92 -10.64
CA THR A 121 -18.73 -12.11 -12.07
C THR A 121 -17.44 -11.41 -12.51
N PHE A 122 -17.02 -11.61 -13.76
CA PHE A 122 -15.81 -11.05 -14.34
C PHE A 122 -16.16 -9.92 -15.32
N ARG A 123 -15.20 -9.02 -15.59
CA ARG A 123 -15.35 -7.90 -16.54
C ARG A 123 -14.24 -7.87 -17.56
N MET A 124 -13.26 -8.75 -17.44
CA MET A 124 -12.11 -8.81 -18.33
C MET A 124 -11.89 -10.23 -18.83
N HIS A 125 -11.58 -10.37 -20.12
CA HIS A 125 -11.43 -11.66 -20.79
C HIS A 125 -10.23 -11.63 -21.73
N ASN A 126 -9.53 -12.76 -21.87
CA ASN A 126 -8.52 -12.88 -22.91
C ASN A 126 -9.15 -13.06 -24.31
N ARG A 127 -8.32 -13.10 -25.34
CA ARG A 127 -8.80 -13.26 -26.73
C ARG A 127 -9.56 -14.55 -27.01
N GLU A 128 -9.37 -15.57 -26.20
CA GLU A 128 -10.07 -16.85 -26.26
C GLU A 128 -11.40 -16.83 -25.47
N GLY A 129 -11.77 -15.71 -24.86
CA GLY A 129 -12.97 -15.55 -24.04
C GLY A 129 -12.86 -16.15 -22.63
N GLN A 130 -11.64 -16.48 -22.18
CA GLN A 130 -11.42 -16.94 -20.81
C GLN A 130 -11.47 -15.74 -19.85
N ASP A 131 -12.18 -15.90 -18.73
CA ASP A 131 -12.24 -14.92 -17.66
C ASP A 131 -10.86 -14.64 -17.06
N LEU A 132 -10.52 -13.36 -16.94
CA LEU A 132 -9.36 -12.85 -16.25
C LEU A 132 -9.79 -12.28 -14.90
N GLY A 133 -9.15 -12.76 -13.83
CA GLY A 133 -9.38 -12.23 -12.49
C GLY A 133 -8.88 -10.78 -12.38
N GLN A 134 -9.57 -9.98 -11.57
CA GLN A 134 -9.17 -8.61 -11.25
C GLN A 134 -8.61 -8.57 -9.82
N PHE A 135 -7.28 -8.41 -9.70
CA PHE A 135 -6.65 -8.26 -8.39
C PHE A 135 -7.20 -7.03 -7.66
N ALA A 136 -7.56 -7.23 -6.42
CA ALA A 136 -8.04 -6.17 -5.52
C ALA A 136 -9.27 -5.40 -6.06
N LEU A 137 -10.10 -6.03 -6.92
CA LEU A 137 -11.28 -5.46 -7.59
C LEU A 137 -10.97 -4.40 -8.65
N ILE A 138 -9.74 -3.91 -8.77
CA ILE A 138 -9.41 -2.73 -9.56
C ILE A 138 -8.40 -2.98 -10.69
N SER A 139 -7.53 -3.99 -10.59
CA SER A 139 -6.62 -4.43 -11.67
C SER A 139 -6.00 -3.30 -12.49
N THR A 140 -5.16 -2.50 -11.86
CA THR A 140 -4.63 -1.29 -12.49
C THR A 140 -3.47 -1.54 -13.47
N PHE A 141 -3.03 -2.80 -13.69
CA PHE A 141 -2.06 -3.13 -14.74
C PHE A 141 -2.75 -3.35 -16.10
N SER A 142 -3.61 -2.41 -16.45
CA SER A 142 -4.36 -2.37 -17.71
C SER A 142 -4.56 -0.91 -18.12
N GLU A 143 -4.67 -0.61 -19.41
CA GLU A 143 -4.99 0.74 -19.88
C GLU A 143 -6.42 1.15 -19.48
N TRP A 144 -7.31 0.18 -19.41
CA TRP A 144 -8.72 0.35 -19.03
C TRP A 144 -9.11 -0.66 -17.97
N THR A 145 -9.86 -0.22 -16.98
CA THR A 145 -10.38 -1.11 -15.95
C THR A 145 -11.81 -0.77 -15.57
N ILE A 146 -12.58 -1.80 -15.18
CA ILE A 146 -13.90 -1.64 -14.56
C ILE A 146 -13.76 -1.85 -13.07
N VAL A 147 -14.24 -0.88 -12.30
CA VAL A 147 -14.12 -0.89 -10.86
C VAL A 147 -15.44 -0.51 -10.19
N PRO A 148 -15.70 -0.98 -8.96
CA PRO A 148 -16.84 -0.50 -8.18
C PRO A 148 -16.71 1.01 -7.90
N GLU A 149 -17.79 1.77 -8.00
CA GLU A 149 -17.83 3.20 -7.62
C GLU A 149 -17.25 3.44 -6.22
N VAL A 150 -17.51 2.52 -5.29
CA VAL A 150 -17.04 2.57 -3.90
C VAL A 150 -15.54 2.34 -3.72
N SER A 151 -14.85 1.95 -4.78
CA SER A 151 -13.37 1.87 -4.87
C SER A 151 -12.74 3.10 -5.50
N CYS A 152 -13.54 4.13 -5.80
CA CYS A 152 -13.06 5.38 -6.38
C CYS A 152 -13.13 6.52 -5.37
N VAL A 153 -12.08 7.33 -5.36
CA VAL A 153 -12.04 8.62 -4.66
C VAL A 153 -11.88 9.72 -5.71
N LYS A 154 -12.90 10.56 -5.85
CA LYS A 154 -12.85 11.70 -6.78
C LYS A 154 -11.80 12.70 -6.34
N VAL A 155 -10.99 13.18 -7.28
CA VAL A 155 -9.92 14.15 -7.05
C VAL A 155 -10.06 15.35 -7.97
N GLU A 156 -9.39 16.45 -7.63
CA GLU A 156 -9.41 17.65 -8.44
C GLU A 156 -8.64 17.41 -9.76
N PRO A 157 -9.14 17.97 -10.88
CA PRO A 157 -8.62 17.68 -12.22
C PRO A 157 -7.24 18.30 -12.52
N ASP A 158 -6.75 19.20 -11.68
CA ASP A 158 -5.44 19.82 -11.79
C ASP A 158 -4.31 18.99 -11.14
N LEU A 159 -4.64 17.91 -10.43
CA LEU A 159 -3.66 16.98 -9.87
C LEU A 159 -3.08 16.09 -10.96
N ASP A 160 -1.75 15.94 -10.97
CA ASP A 160 -1.04 15.02 -11.86
C ASP A 160 -1.31 13.58 -11.46
N LEU A 161 -2.14 12.89 -12.25
CA LEU A 161 -2.55 11.51 -11.99
C LEU A 161 -1.38 10.53 -11.95
N ALA A 162 -0.30 10.79 -12.72
CA ALA A 162 0.87 9.94 -12.72
C ALA A 162 1.66 10.02 -11.41
N LYS A 163 1.51 11.11 -10.69
CA LYS A 163 2.15 11.30 -9.37
C LYS A 163 1.28 10.78 -8.25
N ILE A 164 -0.01 11.13 -8.27
CA ILE A 164 -0.89 10.78 -7.15
C ILE A 164 -1.37 9.34 -7.16
N CYS A 165 -1.15 8.54 -8.20
CA CYS A 165 -1.60 7.14 -8.26
C CYS A 165 -1.14 6.32 -7.03
N ILE A 166 0.06 6.58 -6.51
CA ILE A 166 0.59 5.91 -5.31
C ILE A 166 -0.11 6.31 -4.01
N VAL A 167 -0.93 7.39 -4.02
CA VAL A 167 -1.79 7.74 -2.89
C VAL A 167 -2.96 6.75 -2.75
N GLY A 168 -3.19 5.91 -3.75
CA GLY A 168 -4.17 4.81 -3.68
C GLY A 168 -3.79 3.68 -2.70
N CYS A 169 -2.50 3.51 -2.34
CA CYS A 169 -2.07 2.45 -1.42
C CYS A 169 -0.89 2.85 -0.53
N CYS A 170 0.33 3.04 -1.07
CA CYS A 170 1.52 3.12 -0.22
C CYS A 170 1.53 4.33 0.71
N VAL A 171 0.98 5.46 0.27
CA VAL A 171 0.91 6.69 1.08
C VAL A 171 0.01 6.48 2.30
N PRO A 172 -1.30 6.15 2.16
CA PRO A 172 -2.15 5.93 3.32
C PRO A 172 -1.66 4.79 4.21
N THR A 173 -1.09 3.73 3.63
CA THR A 173 -0.59 2.57 4.38
C THR A 173 0.54 2.98 5.33
N GLY A 174 1.53 3.72 4.86
CA GLY A 174 2.67 4.15 5.68
C GLY A 174 2.35 5.33 6.59
N PHE A 175 1.86 6.42 6.00
CA PHE A 175 1.52 7.63 6.74
C PHE A 175 0.47 7.35 7.83
N GLY A 176 -0.60 6.63 7.46
CA GLY A 176 -1.65 6.24 8.40
C GLY A 176 -1.17 5.27 9.47
N ALA A 177 -0.20 4.38 9.17
CA ALA A 177 0.39 3.52 10.19
C ALA A 177 1.05 4.33 11.32
N ALA A 178 1.71 5.44 10.98
CA ALA A 178 2.28 6.35 11.98
C ALA A 178 1.20 7.17 12.69
N VAL A 179 0.30 7.81 11.92
CA VAL A 179 -0.64 8.80 12.45
C VAL A 179 -1.87 8.17 13.08
N ASN A 180 -2.51 7.21 12.39
CA ASN A 180 -3.78 6.64 12.84
C ASN A 180 -3.59 5.40 13.73
N ARG A 181 -2.57 4.56 13.45
CA ARG A 181 -2.42 3.28 14.16
C ARG A 181 -1.40 3.33 15.29
N ALA A 182 -0.18 3.79 15.03
CA ALA A 182 0.81 4.02 16.08
C ALA A 182 0.42 5.19 16.97
N ASP A 183 -0.36 6.13 16.43
CA ASP A 183 -0.82 7.32 17.16
C ASP A 183 0.39 8.11 17.70
N VAL A 184 1.28 8.45 16.77
CA VAL A 184 2.52 9.18 17.09
C VAL A 184 2.18 10.56 17.66
N GLN A 185 2.73 10.88 18.82
CA GLN A 185 2.55 12.17 19.49
C GLN A 185 3.79 13.06 19.36
N PRO A 186 3.63 14.39 19.40
CA PRO A 186 4.77 15.30 19.44
C PRO A 186 5.75 14.97 20.56
N GLY A 187 7.04 14.95 20.23
CA GLY A 187 8.11 14.65 21.16
C GLY A 187 8.49 13.18 21.31
N GLU A 188 7.72 12.25 20.73
CA GLU A 188 8.00 10.81 20.78
C GLU A 188 9.21 10.41 19.91
N THR A 189 9.80 9.26 20.23
CA THR A 189 10.77 8.54 19.40
C THR A 189 10.07 7.41 18.66
N VAL A 190 10.18 7.41 17.34
CA VAL A 190 9.57 6.42 16.45
C VAL A 190 10.65 5.70 15.68
N VAL A 191 10.63 4.36 15.65
CA VAL A 191 11.50 3.57 14.77
C VAL A 191 10.68 2.91 13.66
N ILE A 192 11.17 2.97 12.43
CA ILE A 192 10.56 2.35 11.26
C ILE A 192 11.54 1.31 10.71
N PHE A 193 11.11 0.04 10.66
CA PHE A 193 11.86 -1.07 10.09
C PHE A 193 11.38 -1.35 8.65
N GLY A 194 12.30 -1.22 7.68
CA GLY A 194 12.03 -1.35 6.26
C GLY A 194 11.64 -0.02 5.62
N ILE A 195 12.52 0.55 4.79
CA ILE A 195 12.38 1.88 4.19
C ILE A 195 12.11 1.73 2.69
N GLY A 196 11.05 1.00 2.37
CA GLY A 196 10.43 1.01 1.04
C GLY A 196 9.38 2.12 0.92
N GLY A 197 8.54 2.06 -0.12
CA GLY A 197 7.50 3.07 -0.33
C GLY A 197 6.55 3.26 0.85
N VAL A 198 6.20 2.20 1.56
CA VAL A 198 5.36 2.28 2.79
C VAL A 198 6.16 2.87 3.95
N GLY A 199 7.40 2.41 4.16
CA GLY A 199 8.25 2.88 5.27
C GLY A 199 8.61 4.35 5.17
N ILE A 200 8.93 4.84 3.97
CA ILE A 200 9.17 6.28 3.73
C ILE A 200 7.93 7.11 4.10
N ASN A 201 6.72 6.63 3.80
CA ASN A 201 5.51 7.34 4.19
C ASN A 201 5.24 7.26 5.70
N ALA A 202 5.66 6.18 6.38
CA ALA A 202 5.64 6.13 7.84
C ALA A 202 6.64 7.13 8.46
N VAL A 203 7.81 7.32 7.86
CA VAL A 203 8.78 8.36 8.24
C VAL A 203 8.14 9.75 8.11
N GLN A 204 7.54 10.07 6.97
CA GLN A 204 6.84 11.34 6.77
C GLN A 204 5.70 11.53 7.78
N GLY A 205 4.88 10.49 8.01
CA GLY A 205 3.79 10.54 8.99
C GLY A 205 4.28 10.84 10.40
N ALA A 206 5.36 10.20 10.85
CA ALA A 206 5.96 10.45 12.15
C ALA A 206 6.54 11.87 12.25
N ALA A 207 7.25 12.34 11.24
CA ALA A 207 7.84 13.68 11.19
C ALA A 207 6.77 14.78 11.18
N VAL A 208 5.73 14.65 10.35
CA VAL A 208 4.61 15.61 10.26
C VAL A 208 3.83 15.68 11.56
N ASN A 209 3.71 14.57 12.31
CA ASN A 209 3.07 14.55 13.64
C ASN A 209 3.98 15.04 14.77
N GLY A 210 5.20 15.49 14.47
CA GLY A 210 6.06 16.14 15.45
C GLY A 210 6.87 15.18 16.32
N ALA A 211 7.15 13.95 15.87
CA ALA A 211 8.11 13.07 16.55
C ALA A 211 9.45 13.76 16.73
N ALA A 212 10.02 13.69 17.92
CA ALA A 212 11.32 14.29 18.22
C ALA A 212 12.47 13.50 17.59
N LYS A 213 12.31 12.18 17.50
CA LYS A 213 13.24 11.30 16.79
C LYS A 213 12.47 10.37 15.87
N VAL A 214 12.87 10.34 14.61
CA VAL A 214 12.41 9.38 13.60
C VAL A 214 13.61 8.57 13.16
N ILE A 215 13.67 7.30 13.55
CA ILE A 215 14.78 6.40 13.32
C ILE A 215 14.39 5.47 12.17
N ALA A 216 15.06 5.59 11.04
CA ALA A 216 14.85 4.73 9.85
C ALA A 216 15.86 3.56 9.87
N VAL A 217 15.37 2.32 9.73
CA VAL A 217 16.18 1.11 9.73
C VAL A 217 15.96 0.36 8.41
N ASP A 218 17.02 0.16 7.63
CA ASP A 218 17.01 -0.63 6.39
C ASP A 218 18.38 -1.29 6.18
N VAL A 219 18.49 -2.14 5.18
CA VAL A 219 19.73 -2.79 4.75
C VAL A 219 20.39 -2.11 3.55
N VAL A 220 19.71 -1.14 2.91
CA VAL A 220 20.12 -0.44 1.68
C VAL A 220 20.41 1.03 1.98
N ASP A 221 21.67 1.45 1.85
CA ASP A 221 22.10 2.83 2.17
C ASP A 221 21.31 3.89 1.38
N PHE A 222 21.08 3.71 0.08
CA PHE A 222 20.30 4.63 -0.75
C PHE A 222 18.92 4.94 -0.15
N LYS A 223 18.23 3.93 0.40
CA LYS A 223 16.91 4.13 1.03
C LYS A 223 17.00 4.94 2.32
N LEU A 224 18.10 4.76 3.06
CA LEU A 224 18.36 5.53 4.29
C LEU A 224 18.65 6.99 3.97
N GLU A 225 19.41 7.28 2.90
CA GLU A 225 19.64 8.65 2.42
C GLU A 225 18.32 9.34 2.05
N VAL A 226 17.44 8.65 1.30
CA VAL A 226 16.09 9.18 0.99
C VAL A 226 15.25 9.37 2.25
N ALA A 227 15.37 8.50 3.26
CA ALA A 227 14.65 8.66 4.53
C ALA A 227 15.02 9.96 5.26
N GLU A 228 16.28 10.38 5.25
CA GLU A 228 16.72 11.65 5.83
C GLU A 228 16.06 12.84 5.12
N GLU A 229 16.00 12.83 3.80
CA GLU A 229 15.30 13.86 3.03
C GLU A 229 13.79 13.91 3.31
N MET A 230 13.19 12.78 3.72
CA MET A 230 11.77 12.64 4.04
C MET A 230 11.45 12.86 5.54
N GLY A 231 12.46 13.18 6.36
CA GLY A 231 12.24 13.58 7.75
C GLY A 231 12.75 12.60 8.80
N ALA A 232 13.51 11.55 8.42
CA ALA A 232 14.23 10.75 9.40
C ALA A 232 15.34 11.61 10.05
N THR A 233 15.43 11.52 11.37
CA THR A 233 16.46 12.23 12.15
C THR A 233 17.71 11.36 12.37
N HIS A 234 17.55 10.04 12.27
CA HIS A 234 18.61 9.05 12.41
C HIS A 234 18.36 7.90 11.43
N THR A 235 19.44 7.32 10.94
CA THR A 235 19.41 6.15 10.07
C THR A 235 20.28 5.04 10.64
N ILE A 236 19.86 3.79 10.47
CA ILE A 236 20.58 2.60 10.91
C ILE A 236 20.61 1.61 9.75
N ASN A 237 21.80 1.25 9.27
CA ASN A 237 21.96 0.15 8.34
C ASN A 237 22.14 -1.16 9.11
N ALA A 238 21.11 -2.01 9.09
CA ALA A 238 21.07 -3.26 9.85
C ALA A 238 22.11 -4.31 9.41
N THR A 239 22.80 -4.10 8.28
CA THR A 239 23.93 -4.95 7.88
C THR A 239 25.26 -4.52 8.51
N LYS A 240 25.34 -3.30 9.06
CA LYS A 240 26.56 -2.69 9.60
C LYS A 240 26.58 -2.62 11.12
N GLU A 241 25.41 -2.55 11.76
CA GLU A 241 25.27 -2.46 13.22
C GLU A 241 23.97 -3.12 13.69
N ASP A 242 23.91 -3.52 14.96
CA ASP A 242 22.69 -4.07 15.57
C ASP A 242 21.65 -2.96 15.79
N PRO A 243 20.49 -3.00 15.13
CA PRO A 243 19.48 -1.96 15.26
C PRO A 243 18.95 -1.80 16.68
N ILE A 244 18.80 -2.90 17.44
CA ILE A 244 18.22 -2.86 18.79
C ILE A 244 19.18 -2.16 19.76
N GLU A 245 20.46 -2.50 19.71
CA GLU A 245 21.47 -1.87 20.54
C GLU A 245 21.60 -0.37 20.18
N LYS A 246 21.58 -0.03 18.88
CA LYS A 246 21.65 1.37 18.45
C LYS A 246 20.42 2.18 18.86
N ILE A 247 19.22 1.62 18.76
CA ILE A 247 17.98 2.26 19.24
C ILE A 247 18.08 2.52 20.75
N LYS A 248 18.57 1.58 21.54
CA LYS A 248 18.79 1.75 22.98
C LYS A 248 19.79 2.87 23.26
N GLU A 249 20.92 2.91 22.54
CA GLU A 249 21.90 4.01 22.65
C GLU A 249 21.24 5.37 22.42
N LEU A 250 20.49 5.51 21.30
CA LEU A 250 19.80 6.75 20.93
C LEU A 250 18.69 7.16 21.91
N THR A 251 18.23 6.22 22.74
CA THR A 251 17.14 6.41 23.72
C THR A 251 17.60 6.24 25.17
N TRP A 252 18.90 6.32 25.43
CA TRP A 252 19.51 6.19 26.79
C TRP A 252 19.08 4.90 27.51
N GLY A 253 18.95 3.81 26.80
CA GLY A 253 18.52 2.50 27.30
C GLY A 253 17.02 2.31 27.50
N VAL A 254 16.20 3.33 27.24
CA VAL A 254 14.73 3.28 27.46
C VAL A 254 14.01 2.52 26.37
N GLY A 255 14.40 2.69 25.10
CA GLY A 255 13.71 2.21 23.90
C GLY A 255 12.81 3.27 23.27
N ALA A 256 12.34 3.02 22.06
CA ALA A 256 11.46 3.90 21.29
C ALA A 256 10.01 3.90 21.85
N ASP A 257 9.27 4.98 21.67
CA ASP A 257 7.85 5.04 22.00
C ASP A 257 7.03 4.16 21.06
N LYS A 258 7.36 4.19 19.78
CA LYS A 258 6.67 3.46 18.72
C LYS A 258 7.67 2.70 17.83
N ALA A 259 7.28 1.52 17.37
CA ALA A 259 7.96 0.79 16.32
C ALA A 259 6.96 0.45 15.20
N ILE A 260 7.33 0.66 13.95
CA ILE A 260 6.49 0.36 12.78
C ILE A 260 7.28 -0.57 11.85
N VAL A 261 6.74 -1.74 11.54
CA VAL A 261 7.37 -2.74 10.66
C VAL A 261 6.71 -2.69 9.30
N THR A 262 7.47 -2.22 8.31
CA THR A 262 7.04 -2.10 6.90
C THR A 262 7.91 -2.93 5.96
N ILE A 263 8.63 -3.90 6.53
CA ILE A 263 9.41 -4.90 5.78
C ILE A 263 8.42 -5.71 4.94
N ASP A 264 8.79 -6.00 3.71
CA ASP A 264 7.91 -6.65 2.74
C ASP A 264 7.45 -8.04 3.20
N ASN A 265 8.33 -9.01 3.29
CA ASN A 265 8.02 -10.33 3.85
C ASN A 265 8.36 -10.34 5.34
N VAL A 266 7.35 -10.15 6.18
CA VAL A 266 7.54 -10.10 7.63
C VAL A 266 7.82 -11.49 8.17
N LEU A 267 9.00 -11.66 8.76
CA LEU A 267 9.40 -12.87 9.46
C LEU A 267 9.13 -12.75 10.97
N PRO A 268 9.04 -13.89 11.70
CA PRO A 268 8.79 -13.88 13.15
C PRO A 268 9.76 -13.01 13.96
N GLU A 269 11.05 -13.00 13.61
CA GLU A 269 12.08 -12.18 14.26
C GLU A 269 11.89 -10.67 14.03
N HIS A 270 11.33 -10.24 12.90
CA HIS A 270 11.06 -8.81 12.66
C HIS A 270 10.04 -8.27 13.66
N VAL A 271 9.01 -9.07 13.97
CA VAL A 271 8.02 -8.74 15.00
C VAL A 271 8.68 -8.71 16.39
N GLY A 272 9.52 -9.70 16.68
CA GLY A 272 10.29 -9.76 17.93
C GLY A 272 11.19 -8.55 18.12
N ASN A 273 11.87 -8.13 17.07
CA ASN A 273 12.75 -6.95 17.10
C ASN A 273 11.98 -5.65 17.34
N ALA A 274 10.81 -5.50 16.71
CA ALA A 274 9.95 -4.35 16.94
C ALA A 274 9.52 -4.25 18.42
N VAL A 275 9.14 -5.38 19.04
CA VAL A 275 8.76 -5.43 20.46
C VAL A 275 9.94 -5.19 21.39
N LYS A 276 11.15 -5.65 21.04
CA LYS A 276 12.40 -5.38 21.80
C LYS A 276 12.82 -3.91 21.70
N ALA A 277 12.55 -3.26 20.57
CA ALA A 277 12.94 -1.88 20.31
C ALA A 277 12.13 -0.86 21.13
N ILE A 278 10.90 -1.20 21.53
CA ILE A 278 10.02 -0.26 22.23
C ILE A 278 10.20 -0.30 23.75
N ARG A 279 9.97 0.87 24.36
CA ARG A 279 9.96 1.06 25.82
C ARG A 279 8.77 0.33 26.50
N LYS A 280 8.74 0.36 27.82
CA LYS A 280 7.53 0.00 28.59
C LYS A 280 6.35 0.88 28.15
N ALA A 281 5.17 0.29 28.07
CA ALA A 281 3.96 0.89 27.52
C ALA A 281 4.16 1.47 26.08
N GLY A 282 5.17 0.99 25.34
CA GLY A 282 5.37 1.33 23.94
C GLY A 282 4.49 0.51 23.01
N ARG A 283 4.41 0.92 21.74
CA ARG A 283 3.52 0.33 20.75
C ARG A 283 4.28 -0.14 19.53
N ALA A 284 4.14 -1.42 19.15
CA ALA A 284 4.67 -2.00 17.92
C ALA A 284 3.53 -2.25 16.93
N VAL A 285 3.67 -1.72 15.71
CA VAL A 285 2.67 -1.80 14.64
C VAL A 285 3.26 -2.59 13.47
N ILE A 286 2.61 -3.67 13.08
CA ILE A 286 2.99 -4.52 11.95
C ILE A 286 2.13 -4.13 10.76
N VAL A 287 2.78 -3.73 9.67
CA VAL A 287 2.17 -3.23 8.42
C VAL A 287 2.50 -4.14 7.24
N GLY A 288 3.73 -4.61 7.18
CA GLY A 288 4.19 -5.52 6.12
C GLY A 288 3.42 -6.84 6.13
N ILE A 289 3.29 -7.46 4.96
CA ILE A 289 2.57 -8.72 4.79
C ILE A 289 3.54 -9.88 5.05
N ALA A 290 3.10 -10.88 5.80
CA ALA A 290 3.80 -12.14 5.95
C ALA A 290 3.23 -13.19 4.98
N ASN A 291 4.05 -14.18 4.60
CA ASN A 291 3.54 -15.35 3.93
C ASN A 291 2.42 -15.99 4.76
N VAL A 292 1.30 -16.35 4.15
CA VAL A 292 0.12 -16.93 4.82
C VAL A 292 0.44 -18.20 5.63
N GLN A 293 1.54 -18.88 5.33
CA GLN A 293 2.01 -20.06 6.05
C GLN A 293 2.75 -19.71 7.36
N HIS A 294 3.16 -18.46 7.57
CA HIS A 294 3.79 -18.02 8.80
C HIS A 294 2.73 -17.74 9.87
N THR A 295 2.52 -18.70 10.76
CA THR A 295 1.47 -18.67 11.80
C THR A 295 2.00 -18.35 13.19
N SER A 296 3.27 -18.01 13.34
CA SER A 296 3.92 -17.73 14.63
C SER A 296 4.70 -16.41 14.60
N ILE A 297 4.94 -15.84 15.77
CA ILE A 297 5.77 -14.65 16.00
C ILE A 297 6.71 -14.90 17.19
N GLU A 298 7.89 -14.29 17.19
CA GLU A 298 8.88 -14.39 18.27
C GLU A 298 8.71 -13.25 19.29
N VAL A 299 7.71 -13.36 20.16
CA VAL A 299 7.45 -12.37 21.21
C VAL A 299 7.41 -13.05 22.56
N SER A 300 8.15 -12.50 23.54
CA SER A 300 8.08 -12.96 24.94
C SER A 300 6.76 -12.53 25.58
N PRO A 301 5.85 -13.45 25.94
CA PRO A 301 4.65 -13.10 26.69
C PRO A 301 4.96 -12.43 28.04
N PHE A 302 6.06 -12.84 28.68
CA PHE A 302 6.51 -12.27 29.94
C PHE A 302 6.87 -10.79 29.79
N ASP A 303 7.67 -10.43 28.77
CA ASP A 303 8.02 -9.02 28.50
C ASP A 303 6.80 -8.20 28.09
N LEU A 304 5.95 -8.76 27.22
CA LEU A 304 4.73 -8.10 26.77
C LEU A 304 3.83 -7.70 27.97
N VAL A 305 3.63 -8.61 28.92
CA VAL A 305 2.76 -8.40 30.08
C VAL A 305 3.43 -7.47 31.11
N LEU A 306 4.67 -7.77 31.53
CA LEU A 306 5.32 -6.98 32.61
C LEU A 306 5.76 -5.60 32.17
N SER A 307 5.91 -5.39 30.87
CA SER A 307 6.21 -4.06 30.32
C SER A 307 4.98 -3.35 29.74
N ALA A 308 3.79 -3.97 29.82
CA ALA A 308 2.54 -3.45 29.27
C ALA A 308 2.68 -2.95 27.82
N LYS A 309 3.45 -3.68 26.98
CA LYS A 309 3.67 -3.34 25.59
C LYS A 309 2.46 -3.68 24.73
N GLU A 310 2.22 -2.92 23.67
CA GLU A 310 1.16 -3.19 22.69
C GLU A 310 1.78 -3.72 21.38
N LEU A 311 1.19 -4.80 20.85
CA LEU A 311 1.49 -5.33 19.52
C LEU A 311 0.23 -5.32 18.67
N MET A 312 0.27 -4.66 17.51
CA MET A 312 -0.93 -4.39 16.70
C MET A 312 -0.65 -4.57 15.21
N GLY A 313 -1.65 -5.09 14.48
CA GLY A 313 -1.66 -5.06 13.03
C GLY A 313 -2.24 -3.74 12.48
N SER A 314 -1.85 -3.41 11.25
CA SER A 314 -2.39 -2.27 10.50
C SER A 314 -2.68 -2.68 9.06
N LEU A 315 -3.90 -2.50 8.61
CA LEU A 315 -4.31 -2.61 7.22
C LEU A 315 -4.55 -1.22 6.66
N TYR A 316 -3.92 -0.90 5.52
CA TYR A 316 -4.11 0.38 4.83
C TYR A 316 -3.82 1.61 5.75
N GLY A 317 -2.90 1.46 6.72
CA GLY A 317 -2.61 2.51 7.70
C GLY A 317 -3.79 2.88 8.59
N ASN A 318 -4.79 2.01 8.73
CA ASN A 318 -6.05 2.31 9.41
C ASN A 318 -6.74 3.60 8.89
N SER A 319 -6.55 3.89 7.59
CA SER A 319 -7.05 5.12 6.95
C SER A 319 -8.48 4.93 6.45
N PRO A 320 -9.46 5.70 6.96
CA PRO A 320 -10.80 5.77 6.37
C PRO A 320 -10.71 6.37 4.96
N VAL A 321 -10.94 5.54 3.93
CA VAL A 321 -10.62 5.82 2.53
C VAL A 321 -11.14 7.19 2.06
N GLN A 322 -12.44 7.43 2.18
CA GLN A 322 -13.08 8.65 1.66
C GLN A 322 -12.73 9.92 2.45
N ALA A 323 -12.23 9.78 3.68
CA ALA A 323 -11.84 10.91 4.53
C ALA A 323 -10.34 11.22 4.40
N ASP A 324 -9.50 10.18 4.46
CA ASP A 324 -8.06 10.37 4.58
C ASP A 324 -7.37 10.61 3.23
N LEU A 325 -7.82 10.02 2.11
CA LEU A 325 -7.18 10.27 0.83
C LEU A 325 -7.25 11.75 0.40
N PRO A 326 -8.40 12.44 0.46
CA PRO A 326 -8.44 13.88 0.24
C PRO A 326 -7.57 14.68 1.22
N ARG A 327 -7.48 14.26 2.48
CA ARG A 327 -6.62 14.87 3.48
C ARG A 327 -5.13 14.73 3.14
N TYR A 328 -4.68 13.55 2.67
CA TYR A 328 -3.31 13.35 2.22
C TYR A 328 -2.98 14.17 0.97
N LEU A 329 -3.92 14.29 0.03
CA LEU A 329 -3.78 15.20 -1.13
C LEU A 329 -3.70 16.67 -0.70
N GLY A 330 -4.42 17.07 0.35
CA GLY A 330 -4.29 18.41 0.95
C GLY A 330 -2.90 18.64 1.58
N LEU A 331 -2.33 17.64 2.25
CA LEU A 331 -0.96 17.69 2.76
C LEU A 331 0.07 17.76 1.63
N TYR A 332 -0.13 16.99 0.55
CA TYR A 332 0.70 17.06 -0.66
C TYR A 332 0.68 18.44 -1.28
N ARG A 333 -0.50 19.03 -1.54
CA ARG A 333 -0.64 20.39 -2.08
C ARG A 333 0.03 21.47 -1.21
N SER A 334 0.02 21.27 0.11
CA SER A 334 0.66 22.23 1.05
C SER A 334 2.18 21.97 1.22
N GLY A 335 2.76 21.00 0.51
CA GLY A 335 4.17 20.64 0.59
C GLY A 335 4.57 19.95 1.91
N LYS A 336 3.59 19.53 2.72
CA LYS A 336 3.84 18.80 3.99
C LYS A 336 3.97 17.29 3.81
N LEU A 337 3.49 16.77 2.71
CA LEU A 337 3.66 15.39 2.29
C LEU A 337 4.32 15.40 0.90
N LYS A 338 5.47 14.79 0.79
CA LYS A 338 6.21 14.63 -0.45
C LYS A 338 5.73 13.37 -1.15
N VAL A 339 5.27 13.49 -2.37
CA VAL A 339 4.77 12.38 -3.20
C VAL A 339 5.63 12.23 -4.46
N ASP A 340 5.98 13.35 -5.10
CA ASP A 340 6.78 13.38 -6.32
C ASP A 340 8.14 12.71 -6.13
N GLU A 341 8.79 13.01 -5.02
CA GLU A 341 10.12 12.55 -4.66
C GLU A 341 10.17 11.03 -4.38
N LEU A 342 9.00 10.43 -4.10
CA LEU A 342 8.90 8.97 -3.92
C LEU A 342 9.04 8.23 -5.25
N ILE A 343 8.60 8.85 -6.36
CA ILE A 343 8.61 8.23 -7.70
C ILE A 343 10.00 8.39 -8.30
N THR A 344 10.85 7.42 -8.05
CA THR A 344 12.24 7.46 -8.51
C THR A 344 12.43 6.88 -9.90
N ARG A 345 11.47 6.14 -10.44
CA ARG A 345 11.47 5.57 -11.79
C ARG A 345 10.07 5.45 -12.38
N THR A 346 9.99 5.66 -13.69
CA THR A 346 8.77 5.41 -14.47
C THR A 346 9.03 4.33 -15.53
N TYR A 347 7.98 3.61 -15.89
CA TYR A 347 7.98 2.49 -16.82
C TYR A 347 6.79 2.57 -17.77
N THR A 348 6.87 1.92 -18.91
CA THR A 348 5.69 1.58 -19.72
C THR A 348 5.12 0.23 -19.26
N LEU A 349 3.90 -0.10 -19.68
CA LEU A 349 3.28 -1.39 -19.36
C LEU A 349 4.16 -2.58 -19.80
N ASP A 350 4.82 -2.49 -20.97
CA ASP A 350 5.73 -3.52 -21.47
C ASP A 350 6.96 -3.73 -20.58
N GLN A 351 7.31 -2.74 -19.78
CA GLN A 351 8.45 -2.78 -18.85
C GLN A 351 8.08 -3.24 -17.44
N ILE A 352 6.86 -3.73 -17.21
CA ILE A 352 6.38 -4.09 -15.87
C ILE A 352 7.31 -5.07 -15.14
N ASN A 353 7.79 -6.10 -15.85
CA ASN A 353 8.71 -7.09 -15.26
C ASN A 353 10.09 -6.47 -14.94
N GLN A 354 10.55 -5.49 -15.73
CA GLN A 354 11.76 -4.73 -15.41
C GLN A 354 11.54 -3.86 -14.16
N GLY A 355 10.37 -3.26 -14.05
CA GLY A 355 9.99 -2.47 -12.86
C GLY A 355 10.04 -3.30 -11.56
N TYR A 356 9.52 -4.53 -11.60
CA TYR A 356 9.63 -5.46 -10.47
C TYR A 356 11.07 -5.89 -10.19
N LYS A 357 11.85 -6.16 -11.24
CA LYS A 357 13.27 -6.46 -11.07
C LYS A 357 14.01 -5.32 -10.38
N ASP A 358 13.79 -4.09 -10.79
CA ASP A 358 14.43 -2.91 -10.18
C ASP A 358 13.98 -2.69 -8.73
N MET A 359 12.72 -2.99 -8.41
CA MET A 359 12.19 -2.94 -7.05
C MET A 359 12.87 -3.96 -6.14
N LEU A 360 13.00 -5.21 -6.59
CA LEU A 360 13.66 -6.29 -5.86
C LEU A 360 15.16 -6.06 -5.69
N ASP A 361 15.80 -5.48 -6.71
CA ASP A 361 17.22 -5.08 -6.67
C ASP A 361 17.46 -3.83 -5.76
N GLY A 362 16.41 -3.26 -5.15
CA GLY A 362 16.51 -2.07 -4.30
C GLY A 362 16.90 -0.78 -5.03
N LYS A 363 16.66 -0.70 -6.35
CA LYS A 363 17.07 0.42 -7.20
C LYS A 363 16.07 1.58 -7.27
N ASN A 364 14.91 1.43 -6.67
CA ASN A 364 13.89 2.48 -6.62
C ASN A 364 13.22 2.51 -5.23
N ILE A 365 12.61 3.63 -4.91
CA ILE A 365 11.67 3.74 -3.77
C ILE A 365 10.28 3.37 -4.26
N ARG A 366 9.80 4.05 -5.33
CA ARG A 366 8.55 3.71 -6.03
C ARG A 366 8.79 3.72 -7.54
N GLY A 367 8.33 2.67 -8.20
CA GLY A 367 8.17 2.60 -9.64
C GLY A 367 6.73 2.88 -10.03
N VAL A 368 6.51 3.61 -11.11
CA VAL A 368 5.18 3.92 -11.65
C VAL A 368 5.13 3.55 -13.13
N VAL A 369 4.13 2.79 -13.53
CA VAL A 369 3.79 2.58 -14.94
C VAL A 369 2.90 3.74 -15.40
N VAL A 370 3.24 4.37 -16.52
CA VAL A 370 2.48 5.46 -17.15
C VAL A 370 1.92 4.93 -18.47
N TYR A 371 0.63 5.19 -18.70
CA TYR A 371 -0.13 4.74 -19.88
C TYR A 371 -0.16 5.77 -20.99
#